data_71cb84a611278fcb1bb8d027c5f39d50
#
_entry.id   71cb84a611278fcb1bb8d027c5f39d50
#
_cell.length_a   1.000
_cell.length_b   1.000
_cell.length_c   1.000
_cell.angle_alpha   90.00
_cell.angle_beta   90.00
_cell.angle_gamma   90.00
#
_symmetry.space_group_name_H-M   'P 1'
#
loop_
_entity.id
_entity.type
_entity.pdbx_description
1 polymer ?
#
loop_
_entity_poly.entity_id
_entity_poly.type
_entity_poly.pdbx_seq_one_letter_code
_entity_poly.pdbx_strand_id
1 'polypeptide(L)'
;MIRILQMAVILLSVPMIVIAFYSHPSVDDYGYGSSVHLWIQEHGYHVFGIIKCAAEFAYEYYFKWASSYLDSFTGALMPENFGCYWISALMIYFLLTGGMLYLFQSMAVSLGGKEYRWIGTVCALTGIVAVTQNWPSSAEALYWFDGAQSYMGYHAVSLWMCSALVMYMFCGDKKRSIRLLVVSCVLVFLAGGGNNVTSFMDVLICCFFLGCAVLLKKKWGIVFPLIVSIAGFLLELLAPGTAVRGGGDYN
;
A
#
# COMPACT_ATOMS: atom_id res chain seq x y z
N MET A 1 2.03 7.03 30.23
CA MET A 1 2.30 5.94 29.28
C MET A 1 2.16 6.37 27.81
N ILE A 2 0.99 6.80 27.30
CA ILE A 2 0.81 7.20 25.88
C ILE A 2 1.82 8.27 25.46
N ARG A 3 1.99 9.35 26.20
CA ARG A 3 2.95 10.41 25.87
C ARG A 3 4.40 9.89 25.75
N ILE A 4 4.79 8.92 26.58
CA ILE A 4 6.13 8.31 26.51
C ILE A 4 6.27 7.51 25.21
N LEU A 5 5.26 6.73 24.84
CA LEU A 5 5.26 5.99 23.57
C LEU A 5 5.24 6.93 22.35
N GLN A 6 4.47 8.02 22.41
CA GLN A 6 4.47 9.04 21.35
C GLN A 6 5.86 9.68 21.20
N MET A 7 6.49 10.05 22.31
CA MET A 7 7.86 10.59 22.29
C MET A 7 8.86 9.56 21.74
N ALA A 8 8.74 8.29 22.14
CA ALA A 8 9.60 7.23 21.62
C ALA A 8 9.43 7.06 20.10
N VAL A 9 8.19 7.01 19.59
CA VAL A 9 7.93 6.95 18.14
C VAL A 9 8.54 8.15 17.42
N ILE A 10 8.35 9.37 17.94
CA ILE A 10 8.91 10.59 17.34
C ILE A 10 10.44 10.51 17.31
N LEU A 11 11.08 10.20 18.44
CA LEU A 11 12.54 10.12 18.53
C LEU A 11 13.13 9.07 17.59
N LEU A 12 12.50 7.88 17.51
CA LEU A 12 12.93 6.81 16.62
C LEU A 12 12.64 7.09 15.14
N SER A 13 11.65 7.95 14.85
CA SER A 13 11.34 8.38 13.49
C SER A 13 12.32 9.44 12.95
N VAL A 14 12.91 10.26 13.83
CA VAL A 14 13.81 11.34 13.39
C VAL A 14 14.97 10.84 12.54
N PRO A 15 15.75 9.80 12.92
CA PRO A 15 16.81 9.28 12.05
C PRO A 15 16.28 8.79 10.71
N MET A 16 15.13 8.12 10.69
CA MET A 16 14.52 7.60 9.47
C MET A 16 14.11 8.73 8.52
N ILE A 17 13.51 9.79 9.06
CA ILE A 17 13.15 10.99 8.29
C ILE A 17 14.40 11.70 7.76
N VAL A 18 15.45 11.83 8.59
CA VAL A 18 16.71 12.46 8.16
C VAL A 18 17.35 11.67 7.02
N ILE A 19 17.44 10.33 7.14
CA ILE A 19 18.02 9.47 6.10
C ILE A 19 17.23 9.58 4.79
N ALA A 20 15.90 9.75 4.84
CA ALA A 20 15.07 9.91 3.63
C ALA A 20 15.57 11.06 2.74
N PHE A 21 16.04 12.17 3.31
CA PHE A 21 16.57 13.30 2.52
C PHE A 21 17.90 12.99 1.82
N TYR A 22 18.58 11.92 2.20
CA TYR A 22 19.83 11.46 1.58
C TYR A 22 19.62 10.23 0.69
N SER A 23 18.37 9.72 0.59
CA SER A 23 18.06 8.61 -0.30
C SER A 23 18.10 9.06 -1.77
N HIS A 24 18.50 8.14 -2.62
CA HIS A 24 18.63 8.37 -4.06
C HIS A 24 18.25 7.10 -4.84
N PRO A 25 17.88 7.21 -6.12
CA PRO A 25 17.53 6.09 -6.97
C PRO A 25 18.62 5.03 -7.01
N SER A 26 18.21 3.77 -7.07
CA SER A 26 19.12 2.64 -7.20
C SER A 26 18.50 1.52 -8.02
N VAL A 27 19.35 0.69 -8.63
CA VAL A 27 18.99 -0.54 -9.34
C VAL A 27 17.78 -0.34 -10.27
N ASP A 28 16.63 -0.96 -9.95
CA ASP A 28 15.44 -1.01 -10.80
C ASP A 28 14.70 0.33 -10.90
N ASP A 29 14.93 1.26 -9.96
CA ASP A 29 14.37 2.62 -10.01
C ASP A 29 14.66 3.29 -11.36
N TYR A 30 15.89 3.15 -11.88
CA TYR A 30 16.28 3.71 -13.17
C TYR A 30 15.52 3.06 -14.34
N GLY A 31 15.23 1.75 -14.24
CA GLY A 31 14.47 1.02 -15.24
C GLY A 31 13.02 1.51 -15.31
N TYR A 32 12.34 1.53 -14.17
CA TYR A 32 10.95 1.96 -14.08
C TYR A 32 10.75 3.44 -14.43
N GLY A 33 11.61 4.32 -13.90
CA GLY A 33 11.48 5.76 -14.10
C GLY A 33 11.88 6.26 -15.48
N SER A 34 12.63 5.47 -16.27
CA SER A 34 13.28 5.90 -17.51
C SER A 34 12.32 6.45 -18.56
N SER A 35 11.20 5.78 -18.82
CA SER A 35 10.25 6.19 -19.85
C SER A 35 9.67 7.57 -19.59
N VAL A 36 9.25 7.83 -18.37
CA VAL A 36 8.71 9.14 -17.96
C VAL A 36 9.83 10.19 -17.93
N HIS A 37 11.03 9.82 -17.49
CA HIS A 37 12.19 10.71 -17.50
C HIS A 37 12.49 11.23 -18.90
N LEU A 38 12.63 10.34 -19.89
CA LEU A 38 12.88 10.70 -21.28
C LEU A 38 11.74 11.52 -21.87
N TRP A 39 10.50 11.14 -21.57
CA TRP A 39 9.35 11.91 -22.03
C TRP A 39 9.36 13.36 -21.52
N ILE A 40 9.72 13.57 -20.22
CA ILE A 40 9.86 14.92 -19.64
C ILE A 40 10.99 15.70 -20.30
N GLN A 41 12.12 15.06 -20.60
CA GLN A 41 13.23 15.72 -21.28
C GLN A 41 12.84 16.24 -22.67
N GLU A 42 12.03 15.50 -23.42
CA GLU A 42 11.60 15.88 -24.76
C GLU A 42 10.44 16.88 -24.80
N HIS A 43 9.49 16.76 -23.86
CA HIS A 43 8.21 17.49 -23.93
C HIS A 43 7.97 18.43 -22.74
N GLY A 44 8.85 18.41 -21.73
CA GLY A 44 8.65 19.18 -20.48
C GLY A 44 7.61 18.58 -19.54
N TYR A 45 7.31 19.29 -18.47
CA TYR A 45 6.34 18.85 -17.46
C TYR A 45 4.91 19.08 -17.92
N HIS A 46 4.33 18.08 -18.59
CA HIS A 46 2.95 18.09 -19.03
C HIS A 46 2.18 16.92 -18.41
N VAL A 47 1.35 17.20 -17.42
CA VAL A 47 0.70 16.19 -16.55
C VAL A 47 0.01 15.06 -17.30
N PHE A 48 -0.85 15.40 -18.29
CA PHE A 48 -1.58 14.40 -19.07
C PHE A 48 -0.64 13.50 -19.89
N GLY A 49 0.44 14.07 -20.45
CA GLY A 49 1.44 13.32 -21.20
C GLY A 49 2.24 12.39 -20.30
N ILE A 50 2.64 12.85 -19.11
CA ILE A 50 3.33 12.04 -18.10
C ILE A 50 2.45 10.86 -17.67
N ILE A 51 1.18 11.10 -17.34
CA ILE A 51 0.23 10.04 -16.96
C ILE A 51 0.05 9.04 -18.10
N LYS A 52 -0.08 9.51 -19.33
CA LYS A 52 -0.21 8.66 -20.52
C LYS A 52 1.03 7.81 -20.70
N CYS A 53 2.23 8.39 -20.63
CA CYS A 53 3.50 7.68 -20.77
C CYS A 53 3.65 6.60 -19.68
N ALA A 54 3.32 6.92 -18.42
CA ALA A 54 3.35 5.95 -17.33
C ALA A 54 2.34 4.82 -17.54
N ALA A 55 1.15 5.10 -18.07
CA ALA A 55 0.15 4.10 -18.38
C ALA A 55 0.55 3.18 -19.56
N GLU A 56 1.19 3.75 -20.59
CA GLU A 56 1.74 2.98 -21.71
C GLU A 56 2.88 2.07 -21.25
N PHE A 57 3.78 2.56 -20.39
CA PHE A 57 4.82 1.76 -19.76
C PHE A 57 4.22 0.60 -18.95
N ALA A 58 3.25 0.87 -18.08
CA ALA A 58 2.61 -0.15 -17.26
C ALA A 58 1.89 -1.21 -18.12
N TYR A 59 1.21 -0.79 -19.19
CA TYR A 59 0.56 -1.69 -20.14
C TYR A 59 1.60 -2.62 -20.80
N GLU A 60 2.68 -2.07 -21.33
CA GLU A 60 3.73 -2.90 -21.97
C GLU A 60 4.38 -3.84 -20.97
N TYR A 61 4.66 -3.36 -19.77
CA TYR A 61 5.30 -4.13 -18.71
C TYR A 61 4.43 -5.31 -18.27
N TYR A 62 3.11 -5.10 -18.13
CA TYR A 62 2.14 -6.14 -17.81
C TYR A 62 2.10 -7.28 -18.81
N PHE A 63 2.27 -6.99 -20.11
CA PHE A 63 2.27 -8.01 -21.16
C PHE A 63 3.64 -8.62 -21.41
N LYS A 64 4.73 -7.92 -21.15
CA LYS A 64 6.08 -8.32 -21.57
C LYS A 64 6.99 -8.79 -20.44
N TRP A 65 6.70 -8.45 -19.17
CA TRP A 65 7.67 -8.71 -18.11
C TRP A 65 7.10 -9.11 -16.75
N ALA A 66 6.12 -8.40 -16.19
CA ALA A 66 5.65 -8.62 -14.83
C ALA A 66 4.12 -8.50 -14.70
N SER A 67 3.60 -9.00 -13.58
CA SER A 67 2.16 -9.09 -13.34
C SER A 67 1.53 -7.82 -12.76
N SER A 68 2.34 -6.95 -12.14
CA SER A 68 1.83 -5.82 -11.37
C SER A 68 1.26 -4.71 -12.27
N TYR A 69 -0.06 -4.53 -12.23
CA TYR A 69 -0.72 -3.54 -13.07
C TYR A 69 -0.63 -2.11 -12.52
N LEU A 70 -0.51 -1.95 -11.21
CA LEU A 70 -0.42 -0.62 -10.59
C LEU A 70 1.02 -0.26 -10.18
N ASP A 71 1.81 -1.23 -9.74
CA ASP A 71 3.19 -1.02 -9.34
C ASP A 71 4.03 -0.46 -10.48
N SER A 72 3.92 -1.06 -11.67
CA SER A 72 4.62 -0.56 -12.86
C SER A 72 4.21 0.87 -13.24
N PHE A 73 2.92 1.22 -13.07
CA PHE A 73 2.44 2.58 -13.30
C PHE A 73 3.01 3.57 -12.28
N THR A 74 2.95 3.24 -11.00
CA THR A 74 3.47 4.11 -9.94
C THR A 74 4.99 4.16 -9.94
N GLY A 75 5.67 3.06 -10.30
CA GLY A 75 7.11 2.99 -10.52
C GLY A 75 7.58 3.94 -11.64
N ALA A 76 6.85 3.98 -12.77
CA ALA A 76 7.14 4.93 -13.84
C ALA A 76 7.02 6.40 -13.40
N LEU A 77 6.12 6.69 -12.45
CA LEU A 77 5.95 8.02 -11.85
C LEU A 77 6.94 8.29 -10.71
N MET A 78 8.07 7.63 -10.69
CA MET A 78 9.08 7.75 -9.65
C MET A 78 9.36 9.22 -9.26
N PRO A 79 9.40 9.55 -7.95
CA PRO A 79 9.58 10.92 -7.47
C PRO A 79 10.87 11.59 -7.92
N GLU A 80 11.91 10.84 -8.30
CA GLU A 80 13.16 11.40 -8.88
C GLU A 80 12.91 12.13 -10.19
N ASN A 81 11.97 11.68 -11.01
CA ASN A 81 11.59 12.38 -12.25
C ASN A 81 11.11 13.83 -12.01
N PHE A 82 10.79 14.14 -10.75
CA PHE A 82 10.32 15.44 -10.28
C PHE A 82 11.31 16.11 -9.32
N GLY A 83 12.54 15.57 -9.18
CA GLY A 83 13.57 16.11 -8.29
C GLY A 83 13.26 15.96 -6.79
N CYS A 84 12.42 15.01 -6.39
CA CYS A 84 11.97 14.87 -5.02
C CYS A 84 11.96 13.40 -4.51
N TYR A 85 13.00 12.64 -4.84
CA TYR A 85 13.12 11.22 -4.47
C TYR A 85 12.87 10.96 -2.98
N TRP A 86 13.36 11.84 -2.11
CA TRP A 86 13.19 11.75 -0.65
C TRP A 86 11.72 11.66 -0.18
N ILE A 87 10.78 12.14 -0.99
CA ILE A 87 9.36 12.16 -0.64
C ILE A 87 8.78 10.74 -0.61
N SER A 88 9.34 9.81 -1.40
CA SER A 88 8.90 8.42 -1.49
C SER A 88 8.97 7.71 -0.15
N ALA A 89 10.12 7.77 0.52
CA ALA A 89 10.33 7.17 1.82
C ALA A 89 9.39 7.76 2.88
N LEU A 90 9.20 9.08 2.88
CA LEU A 90 8.27 9.74 3.81
C LEU A 90 6.82 9.35 3.56
N MET A 91 6.40 9.29 2.29
CA MET A 91 5.03 8.88 1.95
C MET A 91 4.75 7.46 2.43
N ILE A 92 5.63 6.50 2.14
CA ILE A 92 5.49 5.10 2.56
C ILE A 92 5.49 5.00 4.09
N TYR A 93 6.41 5.69 4.76
CA TYR A 93 6.49 5.71 6.22
C TYR A 93 5.20 6.23 6.87
N PHE A 94 4.68 7.37 6.43
CA PHE A 94 3.46 7.95 6.99
C PHE A 94 2.21 7.17 6.60
N LEU A 95 2.18 6.58 5.41
CA LEU A 95 1.08 5.71 4.99
C LEU A 95 1.00 4.46 5.87
N LEU A 96 2.13 3.82 6.15
CA LEU A 96 2.24 2.64 7.01
C LEU A 96 1.87 2.95 8.46
N THR A 97 2.54 3.95 9.05
CA THR A 97 2.33 4.31 10.47
C THR A 97 0.93 4.87 10.71
N GLY A 98 0.42 5.67 9.78
CA GLY A 98 -0.95 6.17 9.79
C GLY A 98 -1.98 5.04 9.66
N GLY A 99 -1.75 4.09 8.75
CA GLY A 99 -2.58 2.89 8.58
C GLY A 99 -2.64 2.05 9.85
N MET A 100 -1.50 1.79 10.48
CA MET A 100 -1.44 1.07 11.77
C MET A 100 -2.21 1.81 12.86
N LEU A 101 -1.97 3.11 13.01
CA LEU A 101 -2.65 3.91 14.04
C LEU A 101 -4.16 3.89 13.85
N TYR A 102 -4.61 4.08 12.61
CA TYR A 102 -6.03 4.13 12.29
C TYR A 102 -6.71 2.76 12.44
N LEU A 103 -6.03 1.67 12.04
CA LEU A 103 -6.54 0.30 12.20
C LEU A 103 -6.75 -0.05 13.67
N PHE A 104 -5.73 0.08 14.50
CA PHE A 104 -5.84 -0.30 15.90
C PHE A 104 -6.84 0.57 16.68
N GLN A 105 -6.90 1.88 16.38
CA GLN A 105 -7.94 2.74 16.97
C GLN A 105 -9.35 2.35 16.50
N SER A 106 -9.52 2.03 15.22
CA SER A 106 -10.81 1.59 14.68
C SER A 106 -11.28 0.28 15.30
N MET A 107 -10.37 -0.67 15.50
CA MET A 107 -10.66 -1.94 16.20
C MET A 107 -11.07 -1.69 17.64
N ALA A 108 -10.28 -0.93 18.40
CA ALA A 108 -10.57 -0.66 19.81
C ALA A 108 -11.90 0.05 20.00
N VAL A 109 -12.19 1.07 19.18
CA VAL A 109 -13.46 1.82 19.24
C VAL A 109 -14.64 0.94 18.79
N SER A 110 -14.47 0.10 17.79
CA SER A 110 -15.53 -0.73 17.26
C SER A 110 -15.93 -1.87 18.20
N LEU A 111 -14.97 -2.40 18.96
CA LEU A 111 -15.20 -3.52 19.89
C LEU A 111 -15.58 -3.05 21.30
N GLY A 112 -14.96 -1.98 21.79
CA GLY A 112 -15.13 -1.53 23.17
C GLY A 112 -15.88 -0.21 23.34
N GLY A 113 -15.95 0.63 22.31
CA GLY A 113 -16.48 1.99 22.40
C GLY A 113 -15.39 3.06 22.36
N LYS A 114 -15.81 4.33 22.31
CA LYS A 114 -14.90 5.46 22.14
C LYS A 114 -13.89 5.60 23.28
N GLU A 115 -14.24 5.18 24.46
CA GLU A 115 -13.42 5.17 25.68
C GLU A 115 -12.19 4.27 25.56
N TYR A 116 -12.23 3.25 24.71
CA TYR A 116 -11.12 2.31 24.48
C TYR A 116 -10.13 2.77 23.40
N ARG A 117 -10.37 3.93 22.78
CA ARG A 117 -9.49 4.46 21.72
C ARG A 117 -8.02 4.55 22.16
N TRP A 118 -7.77 4.83 23.45
CA TRP A 118 -6.42 4.91 23.99
C TRP A 118 -5.69 3.56 23.95
N ILE A 119 -6.39 2.44 24.13
CA ILE A 119 -5.81 1.10 23.99
C ILE A 119 -5.34 0.89 22.56
N GLY A 120 -6.20 1.20 21.57
CA GLY A 120 -5.81 1.16 20.17
C GLY A 120 -4.59 2.03 19.86
N THR A 121 -4.51 3.22 20.46
CA THR A 121 -3.34 4.08 20.33
C THR A 121 -2.08 3.45 20.90
N VAL A 122 -2.14 2.84 22.10
CA VAL A 122 -0.99 2.14 22.71
C VAL A 122 -0.55 0.98 21.83
N CYS A 123 -1.48 0.12 21.40
CA CYS A 123 -1.16 -1.01 20.51
C CYS A 123 -0.51 -0.54 19.20
N ALA A 124 -1.07 0.51 18.58
CA ALA A 124 -0.51 1.06 17.35
C ALA A 124 0.92 1.60 17.55
N LEU A 125 1.16 2.42 18.57
CA LEU A 125 2.48 3.00 18.83
C LEU A 125 3.51 1.92 19.14
N THR A 126 3.15 0.90 19.92
CA THR A 126 4.02 -0.25 20.18
C THR A 126 4.30 -1.04 18.89
N GLY A 127 3.27 -1.28 18.08
CA GLY A 127 3.41 -1.95 16.78
C GLY A 127 4.28 -1.16 15.81
N ILE A 128 4.14 0.17 15.75
CA ILE A 128 4.97 1.03 14.90
C ILE A 128 6.45 0.89 15.30
N VAL A 129 6.77 0.98 16.59
CA VAL A 129 8.15 0.76 17.06
C VAL A 129 8.64 -0.64 16.70
N ALA A 130 7.83 -1.67 16.98
CA ALA A 130 8.19 -3.05 16.69
C ALA A 130 8.49 -3.28 15.20
N VAL A 131 7.66 -2.76 14.31
CA VAL A 131 7.83 -2.92 12.85
C VAL A 131 9.02 -2.11 12.35
N THR A 132 9.06 -0.80 12.67
CA THR A 132 10.06 0.10 12.07
C THR A 132 11.47 -0.11 12.58
N GLN A 133 11.64 -0.65 13.79
CA GLN A 133 12.96 -0.90 14.37
C GLN A 133 13.49 -2.34 14.12
N ASN A 134 12.68 -3.21 13.51
CA ASN A 134 13.07 -4.61 13.27
C ASN A 134 12.99 -5.01 11.80
N TRP A 135 13.03 -4.08 10.87
CA TRP A 135 13.15 -4.42 9.45
C TRP A 135 14.47 -5.16 9.18
N PRO A 136 14.45 -6.26 8.44
CA PRO A 136 15.68 -6.96 8.03
C PRO A 136 16.62 -6.05 7.23
N SER A 137 16.04 -5.21 6.37
CA SER A 137 16.74 -4.19 5.60
C SER A 137 15.86 -2.93 5.53
N SER A 138 16.25 -1.89 6.23
CA SER A 138 15.56 -0.59 6.16
C SER A 138 15.75 0.08 4.80
N ALA A 139 16.85 -0.21 4.11
CA ALA A 139 17.10 0.27 2.75
C ALA A 139 16.01 -0.21 1.78
N GLU A 140 15.74 -1.50 1.76
CA GLU A 140 14.72 -2.11 0.89
C GLU A 140 13.30 -1.81 1.35
N ALA A 141 13.08 -1.73 2.66
CA ALA A 141 11.75 -1.49 3.21
C ALA A 141 11.26 -0.04 3.06
N LEU A 142 12.20 0.94 2.92
CA LEU A 142 11.82 2.35 2.97
C LEU A 142 12.54 3.25 1.96
N TYR A 143 13.83 3.03 1.69
CA TYR A 143 14.65 4.01 0.96
C TYR A 143 14.90 3.64 -0.49
N TRP A 144 14.86 2.38 -0.87
CA TRP A 144 14.84 1.95 -2.25
C TRP A 144 13.40 1.96 -2.75
N PHE A 145 13.07 2.91 -3.62
CA PHE A 145 11.68 3.23 -3.99
C PHE A 145 10.93 2.04 -4.56
N ASP A 146 11.49 1.34 -5.54
CA ASP A 146 10.84 0.21 -6.20
C ASP A 146 10.47 -0.89 -5.18
N GLY A 147 11.43 -1.34 -4.38
CA GLY A 147 11.19 -2.33 -3.34
C GLY A 147 10.24 -1.84 -2.24
N ALA A 148 10.46 -0.62 -1.74
CA ALA A 148 9.65 -0.05 -0.67
C ALA A 148 8.19 0.16 -1.10
N GLN A 149 7.95 0.65 -2.32
CA GLN A 149 6.62 0.83 -2.87
C GLN A 149 5.94 -0.51 -3.08
N SER A 150 6.59 -1.45 -3.80
CA SER A 150 6.03 -2.74 -4.18
C SER A 150 5.61 -3.58 -3.00
N TYR A 151 6.34 -3.53 -1.90
CA TYR A 151 6.01 -4.32 -0.70
C TYR A 151 5.39 -3.48 0.41
N MET A 152 6.10 -2.49 0.96
CA MET A 152 5.61 -1.73 2.12
C MET A 152 4.50 -0.74 1.76
N GLY A 153 4.59 -0.08 0.61
CA GLY A 153 3.60 0.90 0.16
C GLY A 153 2.21 0.25 -0.01
N TYR A 154 2.14 -0.83 -0.78
CA TYR A 154 0.87 -1.53 -1.01
C TYR A 154 0.35 -2.24 0.23
N HIS A 155 1.24 -2.83 1.05
CA HIS A 155 0.84 -3.37 2.35
C HIS A 155 0.25 -2.29 3.27
N ALA A 156 0.81 -1.08 3.26
CA ALA A 156 0.24 0.04 4.01
C ALA A 156 -1.17 0.40 3.53
N VAL A 157 -1.45 0.33 2.21
CA VAL A 157 -2.81 0.51 1.67
C VAL A 157 -3.76 -0.57 2.20
N SER A 158 -3.31 -1.83 2.32
CA SER A 158 -4.10 -2.92 2.93
C SER A 158 -4.47 -2.63 4.39
N LEU A 159 -3.61 -1.97 5.17
CA LEU A 159 -3.97 -1.56 6.55
C LEU A 159 -5.12 -0.54 6.58
N TRP A 160 -5.14 0.40 5.64
CA TRP A 160 -6.26 1.35 5.50
C TRP A 160 -7.53 0.65 5.04
N MET A 161 -7.43 -0.34 4.14
CA MET A 161 -8.55 -1.20 3.74
C MET A 161 -9.11 -1.97 4.96
N CYS A 162 -8.26 -2.60 5.76
CA CYS A 162 -8.67 -3.27 7.00
C CYS A 162 -9.41 -2.33 7.95
N SER A 163 -8.92 -1.09 8.10
CA SER A 163 -9.57 -0.07 8.93
C SER A 163 -10.98 0.24 8.43
N ALA A 164 -11.14 0.39 7.11
CA ALA A 164 -12.43 0.67 6.49
C ALA A 164 -13.40 -0.52 6.67
N LEU A 165 -12.93 -1.76 6.56
CA LEU A 165 -13.73 -2.98 6.78
C LEU A 165 -14.18 -3.11 8.24
N VAL A 166 -13.28 -2.86 9.21
CA VAL A 166 -13.65 -2.82 10.64
C VAL A 166 -14.74 -1.81 10.86
N MET A 167 -14.57 -0.58 10.42
CA MET A 167 -15.59 0.47 10.59
C MET A 167 -16.89 0.13 9.87
N TYR A 168 -16.82 -0.48 8.68
CA TYR A 168 -17.99 -0.91 7.93
C TYR A 168 -18.83 -1.92 8.73
N MET A 169 -18.19 -2.93 9.34
CA MET A 169 -18.88 -3.97 10.10
C MET A 169 -19.71 -3.40 11.25
N PHE A 170 -19.22 -2.37 11.93
CA PHE A 170 -19.85 -1.80 13.11
C PHE A 170 -20.60 -0.47 12.88
N CYS A 171 -20.63 0.03 11.63
CA CYS A 171 -21.31 1.29 11.31
C CYS A 171 -22.84 1.13 11.34
N GLY A 172 -23.54 1.96 12.13
CA GLY A 172 -25.00 1.98 12.16
C GLY A 172 -25.63 2.83 11.03
N ASP A 173 -24.93 3.85 10.57
CA ASP A 173 -25.44 4.77 9.53
C ASP A 173 -25.31 4.17 8.13
N LYS A 174 -26.40 4.15 7.36
CA LYS A 174 -26.46 3.54 6.03
C LYS A 174 -25.57 4.25 5.01
N LYS A 175 -25.60 5.62 4.99
CA LYS A 175 -24.81 6.39 4.01
C LYS A 175 -23.32 6.24 4.26
N ARG A 176 -22.91 6.32 5.53
CA ARG A 176 -21.51 6.10 5.93
C ARG A 176 -21.07 4.68 5.64
N SER A 177 -21.94 3.69 5.87
CA SER A 177 -21.66 2.28 5.58
C SER A 177 -21.38 2.06 4.09
N ILE A 178 -22.19 2.62 3.20
CA ILE A 178 -21.96 2.51 1.74
C ILE A 178 -20.62 3.16 1.37
N ARG A 179 -20.32 4.35 1.90
CA ARG A 179 -19.02 5.01 1.63
C ARG A 179 -17.83 4.15 2.08
N LEU A 180 -17.89 3.58 3.28
CA LEU A 180 -16.83 2.69 3.80
C LEU A 180 -16.66 1.44 2.93
N LEU A 181 -17.75 0.87 2.44
CA LEU A 181 -17.71 -0.27 1.54
C LEU A 181 -17.05 0.09 0.20
N VAL A 182 -17.44 1.22 -0.41
CA VAL A 182 -16.81 1.70 -1.65
C VAL A 182 -15.31 1.97 -1.45
N VAL A 183 -14.96 2.65 -0.35
CA VAL A 183 -13.55 2.90 0.00
C VAL A 183 -12.79 1.59 0.17
N SER A 184 -13.37 0.57 0.82
CA SER A 184 -12.72 -0.75 0.96
C SER A 184 -12.49 -1.41 -0.40
N CYS A 185 -13.46 -1.32 -1.33
CA CYS A 185 -13.30 -1.86 -2.69
C CYS A 185 -12.18 -1.14 -3.47
N VAL A 186 -12.11 0.18 -3.37
CA VAL A 186 -11.05 0.97 -4.01
C VAL A 186 -9.68 0.62 -3.41
N LEU A 187 -9.58 0.61 -2.08
CA LEU A 187 -8.30 0.33 -1.41
C LEU A 187 -7.79 -1.08 -1.69
N VAL A 188 -8.67 -2.10 -1.71
CA VAL A 188 -8.25 -3.47 -2.01
C VAL A 188 -7.82 -3.64 -3.47
N PHE A 189 -8.45 -2.91 -4.41
CA PHE A 189 -8.02 -2.90 -5.80
C PHE A 189 -6.66 -2.22 -5.97
N LEU A 190 -6.43 -1.11 -5.28
CA LEU A 190 -5.14 -0.42 -5.28
C LEU A 190 -4.05 -1.29 -4.65
N ALA A 191 -4.29 -1.88 -3.48
CA ALA A 191 -3.33 -2.73 -2.79
C ALA A 191 -2.97 -3.98 -3.61
N GLY A 192 -3.99 -4.61 -4.22
CA GLY A 192 -3.83 -5.80 -5.06
C GLY A 192 -3.03 -5.56 -6.34
N GLY A 193 -2.85 -4.32 -6.79
CA GLY A 193 -2.06 -4.01 -7.99
C GLY A 193 -0.55 -3.84 -7.75
N GLY A 194 -0.09 -4.06 -6.52
CA GLY A 194 1.31 -3.91 -6.13
C GLY A 194 2.16 -5.12 -6.47
N ASN A 195 1.79 -6.27 -5.94
CA ASN A 195 2.49 -7.53 -6.17
C ASN A 195 1.62 -8.74 -5.79
N ASN A 196 1.96 -9.91 -6.33
CA ASN A 196 1.21 -11.16 -6.11
C ASN A 196 1.04 -11.54 -4.62
N VAL A 197 2.04 -11.25 -3.77
CA VAL A 197 2.00 -11.60 -2.34
C VAL A 197 0.97 -10.73 -1.62
N THR A 198 1.03 -9.41 -1.81
CA THR A 198 0.06 -8.48 -1.21
C THR A 198 -1.35 -8.75 -1.72
N SER A 199 -1.50 -8.98 -3.03
CA SER A 199 -2.78 -9.30 -3.65
C SER A 199 -3.41 -10.58 -3.06
N PHE A 200 -2.63 -11.65 -2.90
CA PHE A 200 -3.08 -12.89 -2.26
C PHE A 200 -3.41 -12.69 -0.77
N MET A 201 -2.59 -11.95 -0.05
CA MET A 201 -2.85 -11.61 1.36
C MET A 201 -4.16 -10.85 1.52
N ASP A 202 -4.49 -9.93 0.61
CA ASP A 202 -5.74 -9.18 0.63
C ASP A 202 -6.96 -10.08 0.42
N VAL A 203 -6.85 -11.12 -0.42
CA VAL A 203 -7.90 -12.15 -0.54
C VAL A 203 -8.11 -12.87 0.80
N LEU A 204 -7.02 -13.30 1.46
CA LEU A 204 -7.12 -13.97 2.76
C LEU A 204 -7.70 -13.04 3.84
N ILE A 205 -7.29 -11.79 3.86
CA ILE A 205 -7.81 -10.76 4.77
C ILE A 205 -9.32 -10.56 4.54
N CYS A 206 -9.76 -10.41 3.30
CA CYS A 206 -11.18 -10.27 2.98
C CYS A 206 -11.99 -11.53 3.37
N CYS A 207 -11.46 -12.73 3.16
CA CYS A 207 -12.05 -13.98 3.63
C CYS A 207 -12.19 -14.00 5.16
N PHE A 208 -11.14 -13.61 5.88
CA PHE A 208 -11.18 -13.49 7.34
C PHE A 208 -12.25 -12.52 7.81
N PHE A 209 -12.32 -11.32 7.23
CA PHE A 209 -13.35 -10.33 7.57
C PHE A 209 -14.76 -10.82 7.25
N LEU A 210 -14.95 -11.54 6.14
CA LEU A 210 -16.22 -12.16 5.80
C LEU A 210 -16.60 -13.23 6.84
N GLY A 211 -15.67 -14.09 7.23
CA GLY A 211 -15.87 -15.06 8.30
C GLY A 211 -16.27 -14.39 9.63
N CYS A 212 -15.58 -13.32 10.02
CA CYS A 212 -15.94 -12.52 11.18
C CYS A 212 -17.34 -11.91 11.05
N ALA A 213 -17.71 -11.41 9.87
CA ALA A 213 -19.03 -10.85 9.63
C ALA A 213 -20.14 -11.90 9.78
N VAL A 214 -19.90 -13.11 9.30
CA VAL A 214 -20.84 -14.25 9.48
C VAL A 214 -20.98 -14.61 10.96
N LEU A 215 -19.86 -14.84 11.65
CA LEU A 215 -19.84 -15.26 13.06
C LEU A 215 -20.47 -14.20 13.98
N LEU A 216 -20.18 -12.94 13.74
CA LEU A 216 -20.69 -11.81 14.53
C LEU A 216 -22.06 -11.30 14.05
N LYS A 217 -22.68 -11.97 13.08
CA LYS A 217 -23.97 -11.57 12.47
C LYS A 217 -23.97 -10.12 12.00
N LYS A 218 -22.88 -9.71 11.35
CA LYS A 218 -22.69 -8.37 10.79
C LYS A 218 -23.08 -8.31 9.30
N LYS A 219 -22.72 -7.23 8.63
CA LYS A 219 -23.13 -6.94 7.25
C LYS A 219 -22.41 -7.82 6.23
N TRP A 220 -23.14 -8.41 5.32
CA TRP A 220 -22.65 -9.27 4.26
C TRP A 220 -21.91 -8.53 3.11
N GLY A 221 -21.97 -7.20 3.08
CA GLY A 221 -21.38 -6.42 1.99
C GLY A 221 -19.85 -6.59 1.82
N ILE A 222 -19.17 -7.24 2.78
CA ILE A 222 -17.75 -7.62 2.66
C ILE A 222 -17.50 -8.57 1.47
N VAL A 223 -18.54 -9.21 0.95
CA VAL A 223 -18.46 -9.98 -0.29
C VAL A 223 -17.96 -9.13 -1.47
N PHE A 224 -18.29 -7.81 -1.53
CA PHE A 224 -17.84 -6.97 -2.62
C PHE A 224 -16.32 -6.71 -2.61
N PRO A 225 -15.68 -6.26 -1.50
CA PRO A 225 -14.23 -6.22 -1.42
C PRO A 225 -13.56 -7.57 -1.68
N LEU A 226 -14.15 -8.69 -1.24
CA LEU A 226 -13.62 -10.02 -1.54
C LEU A 226 -13.65 -10.31 -3.05
N ILE A 227 -14.74 -10.01 -3.74
CA ILE A 227 -14.82 -10.18 -5.20
C ILE A 227 -13.76 -9.32 -5.89
N VAL A 228 -13.60 -8.06 -5.47
CA VAL A 228 -12.59 -7.15 -6.02
C VAL A 228 -11.18 -7.67 -5.75
N SER A 229 -10.89 -8.19 -4.54
CA SER A 229 -9.57 -8.75 -4.23
C SER A 229 -9.25 -10.00 -5.05
N ILE A 230 -10.23 -10.89 -5.23
CA ILE A 230 -10.07 -12.06 -6.11
C ILE A 230 -9.83 -11.64 -7.55
N ALA A 231 -10.58 -10.66 -8.06
CA ALA A 231 -10.38 -10.16 -9.42
C ALA A 231 -8.98 -9.53 -9.59
N GLY A 232 -8.52 -8.71 -8.63
CA GLY A 232 -7.17 -8.15 -8.63
C GLY A 232 -6.09 -9.24 -8.60
N PHE A 233 -6.24 -10.24 -7.73
CA PHE A 233 -5.31 -11.36 -7.65
C PHE A 233 -5.26 -12.18 -8.96
N LEU A 234 -6.42 -12.41 -9.59
CA LEU A 234 -6.46 -13.10 -10.87
C LEU A 234 -5.84 -12.27 -12.00
N LEU A 235 -6.00 -10.96 -12.01
CA LEU A 235 -5.31 -10.07 -12.94
C LEU A 235 -3.79 -10.20 -12.80
N GLU A 236 -3.27 -10.26 -11.57
CA GLU A 236 -1.85 -10.47 -11.31
C GLU A 236 -1.39 -11.88 -11.73
N LEU A 237 -2.12 -12.91 -11.28
CA LEU A 237 -1.74 -14.32 -11.49
C LEU A 237 -1.74 -14.71 -12.98
N LEU A 238 -2.71 -14.21 -13.74
CA LEU A 238 -2.91 -14.54 -15.14
C LEU A 238 -2.23 -13.55 -16.11
N ALA A 239 -1.42 -12.62 -15.58
CA ALA A 239 -0.72 -11.65 -16.41
C ALA A 239 0.22 -12.32 -17.41
N PRO A 240 0.13 -11.99 -18.71
CA PRO A 240 0.98 -12.59 -19.74
C PRO A 240 2.48 -12.38 -19.47
N GLY A 241 2.87 -11.24 -18.92
CA GLY A 241 4.26 -10.93 -18.56
C GLY A 241 4.87 -11.91 -17.55
N THR A 242 4.07 -12.45 -16.62
CA THR A 242 4.53 -13.48 -15.68
C THR A 242 5.00 -14.75 -16.41
N ALA A 243 4.27 -15.17 -17.44
CA ALA A 243 4.65 -16.33 -18.27
C ALA A 243 5.93 -16.06 -19.06
N VAL A 244 6.09 -14.85 -19.59
CA VAL A 244 7.32 -14.44 -20.30
C VAL A 244 8.51 -14.46 -19.35
N ARG A 245 8.38 -13.86 -18.17
CA ARG A 245 9.46 -13.83 -17.15
C ARG A 245 9.81 -15.23 -16.63
N GLY A 246 8.81 -16.11 -16.45
CA GLY A 246 9.01 -17.48 -15.93
C GLY A 246 9.47 -18.50 -16.95
N GLY A 247 9.20 -18.29 -18.26
CA GLY A 247 9.56 -19.17 -19.37
C GLY A 247 10.74 -18.69 -20.20
N GLY A 248 11.31 -17.55 -19.88
CA GLY A 248 12.46 -17.01 -20.59
C GLY A 248 13.70 -17.86 -20.37
N ASP A 249 14.11 -18.59 -21.42
CA ASP A 249 15.46 -19.09 -21.54
C ASP A 249 16.41 -17.87 -21.43
N TYR A 250 17.06 -17.74 -20.29
CA TYR A 250 18.23 -16.88 -20.18
C TYR A 250 19.38 -17.59 -20.91
N ASN A 251 19.34 -17.59 -22.24
CA ASN A 251 20.45 -17.95 -23.12
C ASN A 251 21.34 -16.74 -23.40
#